data_4a1c3e3a1272d5e4c29b9eea77c36f4d
#
_entry.id   4a1c3e3a1272d5e4c29b9eea77c36f4d
#
_cell.length_a   1.000
_cell.length_b   1.000
_cell.length_c   1.000
_cell.angle_alpha   90.00
_cell.angle_beta   90.00
_cell.angle_gamma   90.00
#
_symmetry.space_group_name_H-M   'P 1'
#
loop_
_entity.id
_entity.type
_entity.pdbx_description
1 polymer ?
#
loop_
_entity_poly.entity_id
_entity_poly.type
_entity_poly.pdbx_seq_one_letter_code
_entity_poly.pdbx_strand_id
1 'polypeptide(L)'
;GTLAAAVAGALGFHLLDPGALDRAAGLAAGWDGVALDDEAGLAALAARLDLRFGQGEETGRIRLRGRDVSEELRLEATGLAASRVSALPAVRRALHGLQLAFRRAPGLVADGRDMGSVVFPDAALKMFLTANAAEHTVRRHKQLISKGISSSIDTLRADLEARDERDRTRAVAP
;
A
#
# COMPACT_ATOMS: atom_id res chain seq x y z
N GLY A 1 3.89 -4.37 5.58
CA GLY A 1 4.36 -5.57 4.92
C GLY A 1 4.36 -6.82 5.77
N THR A 2 5.39 -7.65 5.60
CA THR A 2 5.45 -9.00 6.20
C THR A 2 5.34 -8.99 7.73
N LEU A 3 6.06 -8.07 8.40
CA LEU A 3 6.01 -7.97 9.86
C LEU A 3 4.60 -7.57 10.35
N ALA A 4 4.00 -6.56 9.74
CA ALA A 4 2.66 -6.11 10.11
C ALA A 4 1.61 -7.21 9.93
N ALA A 5 1.70 -7.99 8.86
CA ALA A 5 0.82 -9.13 8.63
C ALA A 5 1.00 -10.22 9.70
N ALA A 6 2.25 -10.53 10.08
CA ALA A 6 2.54 -11.50 11.14
C ALA A 6 2.00 -11.04 12.51
N VAL A 7 2.18 -9.75 12.84
CA VAL A 7 1.66 -9.16 14.09
C VAL A 7 0.13 -9.16 14.09
N ALA A 8 -0.50 -8.74 12.99
CA ALA A 8 -1.96 -8.77 12.87
C ALA A 8 -2.51 -10.19 13.05
N GLY A 9 -1.89 -11.19 12.43
CA GLY A 9 -2.26 -12.59 12.57
C GLY A 9 -2.11 -13.11 14.00
N ALA A 10 -0.99 -12.79 14.67
CA ALA A 10 -0.74 -13.22 16.04
C ALA A 10 -1.73 -12.60 17.05
N LEU A 11 -2.19 -11.38 16.80
CA LEU A 11 -3.15 -10.67 17.65
C LEU A 11 -4.62 -10.92 17.25
N GLY A 12 -4.88 -11.55 16.12
CA GLY A 12 -6.22 -11.65 15.54
C GLY A 12 -6.79 -10.30 15.09
N PHE A 13 -5.93 -9.31 14.83
CA PHE A 13 -6.31 -7.95 14.43
C PHE A 13 -6.47 -7.84 12.91
N HIS A 14 -7.21 -6.82 12.50
CA HIS A 14 -7.26 -6.44 11.08
C HIS A 14 -5.90 -5.90 10.61
N LEU A 15 -5.64 -6.08 9.33
CA LEU A 15 -4.46 -5.50 8.67
C LEU A 15 -4.90 -4.37 7.75
N LEU A 16 -4.10 -3.30 7.69
CA LEU A 16 -4.21 -2.23 6.71
C LEU A 16 -2.84 -2.00 6.08
N ASP A 17 -2.77 -2.11 4.75
CA ASP A 17 -1.64 -1.67 3.93
C ASP A 17 -2.13 -0.58 2.96
N PRO A 18 -1.87 0.71 3.24
CA PRO A 18 -2.28 1.81 2.38
C PRO A 18 -1.72 1.73 0.96
N GLY A 19 -0.49 1.22 0.82
CA GLY A 19 0.10 1.01 -0.50
C GLY A 19 -0.67 -0.01 -1.34
N ALA A 20 -1.29 -0.99 -0.71
CA ALA A 20 -2.19 -1.92 -1.40
C ALA A 20 -3.52 -1.25 -1.78
N LEU A 21 -4.03 -0.29 -0.99
CA LEU A 21 -5.22 0.50 -1.36
C LEU A 21 -4.97 1.34 -2.61
N ASP A 22 -3.84 2.07 -2.66
CA ASP A 22 -3.46 2.86 -3.84
C ASP A 22 -3.35 1.99 -5.10
N ARG A 23 -2.71 0.82 -4.97
CA ARG A 23 -2.56 -0.14 -6.05
C ARG A 23 -3.89 -0.72 -6.49
N ALA A 24 -4.76 -1.05 -5.55
CA ALA A 24 -6.10 -1.57 -5.83
C ALA A 24 -6.98 -0.53 -6.52
N ALA A 25 -6.88 0.75 -6.14
CA ALA A 25 -7.59 1.84 -6.83
C ALA A 25 -7.11 1.98 -8.28
N GLY A 26 -5.80 1.94 -8.53
CA GLY A 26 -5.25 1.95 -9.90
C GLY A 26 -5.66 0.74 -10.72
N LEU A 27 -5.67 -0.45 -10.12
CA LEU A 27 -6.10 -1.68 -10.78
C LEU A 27 -7.60 -1.66 -11.12
N ALA A 28 -8.43 -1.24 -10.17
CA ALA A 28 -9.88 -1.11 -10.36
C ALA A 28 -10.21 -0.07 -11.43
N ALA A 29 -9.47 1.04 -11.49
CA ALA A 29 -9.61 2.03 -12.56
C ALA A 29 -9.38 1.41 -13.94
N GLY A 30 -8.35 0.57 -14.08
CA GLY A 30 -8.11 -0.17 -15.32
C GLY A 30 -9.24 -1.12 -15.69
N TRP A 31 -9.84 -1.82 -14.70
CA TRP A 31 -10.99 -2.71 -14.95
C TRP A 31 -12.26 -1.96 -15.37
N ASP A 32 -12.48 -0.77 -14.79
CA ASP A 32 -13.67 0.04 -15.02
C ASP A 32 -13.50 1.04 -16.19
N GLY A 33 -12.31 1.07 -16.83
CA GLY A 33 -12.01 2.01 -17.92
C GLY A 33 -11.94 3.47 -17.48
N VAL A 34 -11.68 3.73 -16.18
CA VAL A 34 -11.51 5.08 -15.63
C VAL A 34 -10.09 5.58 -15.93
N ALA A 35 -9.99 6.73 -16.59
CA ALA A 35 -8.69 7.30 -16.92
C ALA A 35 -7.92 7.74 -15.66
N LEU A 36 -6.58 7.55 -15.65
CA LEU A 36 -5.75 7.86 -14.47
C LEU A 36 -5.54 9.36 -14.24
N ASP A 37 -6.12 10.22 -15.06
CA ASP A 37 -6.20 11.68 -14.93
C ASP A 37 -7.62 12.17 -14.61
N ASP A 38 -8.62 11.29 -14.62
CA ASP A 38 -9.99 11.60 -14.16
C ASP A 38 -10.05 11.54 -12.63
N GLU A 39 -9.67 12.63 -11.97
CA GLU A 39 -9.65 12.72 -10.51
C GLU A 39 -11.02 12.47 -9.88
N ALA A 40 -12.11 12.94 -10.49
CA ALA A 40 -13.46 12.78 -9.96
C ALA A 40 -13.93 11.33 -10.05
N GLY A 41 -13.75 10.69 -11.20
CA GLY A 41 -14.04 9.27 -11.41
C GLY A 41 -13.24 8.37 -10.49
N LEU A 42 -11.93 8.64 -10.35
CA LEU A 42 -11.05 7.90 -9.46
C LEU A 42 -11.42 8.08 -7.98
N ALA A 43 -11.80 9.28 -7.55
CA ALA A 43 -12.24 9.52 -6.17
C ALA A 43 -13.55 8.79 -5.86
N ALA A 44 -14.52 8.80 -6.80
CA ALA A 44 -15.77 8.07 -6.66
C ALA A 44 -15.53 6.53 -6.62
N LEU A 45 -14.58 6.02 -7.40
CA LEU A 45 -14.16 4.63 -7.38
C LEU A 45 -13.48 4.28 -6.05
N ALA A 46 -12.54 5.09 -5.59
CA ALA A 46 -11.80 4.90 -4.35
C ALA A 46 -12.72 4.88 -3.12
N ALA A 47 -13.74 5.73 -3.09
CA ALA A 47 -14.73 5.77 -2.00
C ALA A 47 -15.55 4.47 -1.88
N ARG A 48 -15.66 3.67 -2.95
CA ARG A 48 -16.44 2.43 -3.01
C ARG A 48 -15.57 1.18 -3.18
N LEU A 49 -14.27 1.31 -2.92
CA LEU A 49 -13.31 0.24 -3.13
C LEU A 49 -13.58 -0.93 -2.16
N ASP A 50 -14.05 -2.07 -2.64
CA ASP A 50 -14.19 -3.30 -1.84
C ASP A 50 -12.86 -4.06 -1.86
N LEU A 51 -11.99 -3.72 -0.92
CA LEU A 51 -10.71 -4.38 -0.69
C LEU A 51 -10.70 -5.07 0.65
N ARG A 52 -10.22 -6.32 0.67
CA ARG A 52 -10.11 -7.12 1.89
C ARG A 52 -8.72 -7.73 2.00
N PHE A 53 -8.13 -7.63 3.19
CA PHE A 53 -6.91 -8.33 3.53
C PHE A 53 -7.27 -9.65 4.19
N GLY A 54 -6.66 -10.74 3.73
CA GLY A 54 -6.87 -12.08 4.27
C GLY A 54 -6.36 -12.19 5.71
N GLN A 55 -7.04 -13.04 6.49
CA GLN A 55 -6.72 -13.35 7.88
C GLN A 55 -6.60 -14.87 8.06
N GLY A 56 -5.95 -15.32 9.13
CA GLY A 56 -5.76 -16.74 9.38
C GLY A 56 -4.99 -17.42 8.24
N GLU A 57 -5.55 -18.47 7.67
CA GLU A 57 -4.95 -19.23 6.57
C GLU A 57 -4.79 -18.40 5.26
N GLU A 58 -5.58 -17.36 5.12
CA GLU A 58 -5.49 -16.43 3.98
C GLU A 58 -4.56 -15.24 4.23
N THR A 59 -3.80 -15.22 5.33
CA THR A 59 -2.85 -14.15 5.62
C THR A 59 -1.91 -13.90 4.44
N GLY A 60 -1.83 -12.62 4.01
CA GLY A 60 -1.04 -12.21 2.85
C GLY A 60 -1.79 -12.22 1.52
N ARG A 61 -3.01 -12.74 1.47
CA ARG A 61 -3.90 -12.58 0.32
C ARG A 61 -4.63 -11.25 0.37
N ILE A 62 -4.88 -10.69 -0.79
CA ILE A 62 -5.63 -9.44 -0.95
C ILE A 62 -6.72 -9.68 -2.00
N ARG A 63 -7.96 -9.42 -1.62
CA ARG A 63 -9.12 -9.57 -2.51
C ARG A 63 -9.69 -8.20 -2.85
N LEU A 64 -9.88 -7.96 -4.13
CA LEU A 64 -10.57 -6.78 -4.67
C LEU A 64 -11.85 -7.25 -5.36
N ARG A 65 -13.00 -6.77 -4.87
CA ARG A 65 -14.32 -7.21 -5.38
C ARG A 65 -14.45 -8.74 -5.41
N GLY A 66 -13.96 -9.41 -4.37
CA GLY A 66 -13.98 -10.87 -4.23
C GLY A 66 -12.89 -11.63 -5.00
N ARG A 67 -12.22 -11.03 -5.97
CA ARG A 67 -11.11 -11.63 -6.74
C ARG A 67 -9.80 -11.51 -5.98
N ASP A 68 -9.01 -12.59 -5.93
CA ASP A 68 -7.63 -12.54 -5.41
C ASP A 68 -6.74 -11.76 -6.39
N VAL A 69 -6.18 -10.67 -5.92
CA VAL A 69 -5.32 -9.77 -6.70
C VAL A 69 -3.92 -9.66 -6.11
N SER A 70 -3.55 -10.57 -5.21
CA SER A 70 -2.29 -10.52 -4.46
C SER A 70 -1.06 -10.41 -5.37
N GLU A 71 -1.03 -11.11 -6.48
CA GLU A 71 0.07 -11.04 -7.43
C GLU A 71 -0.05 -9.83 -8.36
N GLU A 72 -1.26 -9.50 -8.84
CA GLU A 72 -1.50 -8.35 -9.70
C GLU A 72 -1.09 -7.03 -9.03
N LEU A 73 -1.35 -6.90 -7.73
CA LEU A 73 -0.93 -5.71 -6.95
C LEU A 73 0.59 -5.57 -6.83
N ARG A 74 1.36 -6.61 -7.08
CA ARG A 74 2.83 -6.58 -7.02
C ARG A 74 3.50 -6.20 -8.33
N LEU A 75 2.75 -6.17 -9.42
CA LEU A 75 3.25 -5.80 -10.74
C LEU A 75 3.71 -4.34 -10.77
N GLU A 76 4.73 -4.07 -11.57
CA GLU A 76 5.26 -2.72 -11.74
C GLU A 76 4.23 -1.78 -12.35
N ALA A 77 3.49 -2.25 -13.36
CA ALA A 77 2.41 -1.48 -13.98
C ALA A 77 1.37 -1.00 -12.95
N THR A 78 0.99 -1.88 -12.00
CA THR A 78 0.08 -1.52 -10.91
C THR A 78 0.73 -0.49 -9.96
N GLY A 79 2.04 -0.60 -9.74
CA GLY A 79 2.81 0.37 -8.95
C GLY A 79 2.85 1.76 -9.59
N LEU A 80 3.02 1.83 -10.91
CA LEU A 80 2.99 3.09 -11.67
C LEU A 80 1.60 3.74 -11.64
N ALA A 81 0.54 2.94 -11.85
CA ALA A 81 -0.83 3.42 -11.73
C ALA A 81 -1.11 3.96 -10.31
N ALA A 82 -0.71 3.23 -9.27
CA ALA A 82 -0.84 3.67 -7.88
C ALA A 82 -0.15 5.01 -7.61
N SER A 83 1.05 5.21 -8.14
CA SER A 83 1.79 6.47 -7.98
C SER A 83 1.06 7.67 -8.59
N ARG A 84 0.38 7.48 -9.73
CA ARG A 84 -0.45 8.52 -10.37
C ARG A 84 -1.72 8.79 -9.57
N VAL A 85 -2.43 7.74 -9.20
CA VAL A 85 -3.70 7.80 -8.45
C VAL A 85 -3.52 8.44 -7.08
N SER A 86 -2.47 8.05 -6.35
CA SER A 86 -2.19 8.57 -4.99
C SER A 86 -1.71 10.03 -4.97
N ALA A 87 -1.31 10.59 -6.11
CA ALA A 87 -0.95 12.00 -6.23
C ALA A 87 -2.18 12.92 -6.23
N LEU A 88 -3.37 12.41 -6.55
CA LEU A 88 -4.60 13.19 -6.71
C LEU A 88 -5.26 13.49 -5.35
N PRO A 89 -5.47 14.78 -4.99
CA PRO A 89 -5.96 15.16 -3.68
C PRO A 89 -7.35 14.61 -3.34
N ALA A 90 -8.28 14.55 -4.30
CA ALA A 90 -9.61 14.00 -4.06
C ALA A 90 -9.59 12.49 -3.82
N VAL A 91 -8.72 11.76 -4.53
CA VAL A 91 -8.51 10.32 -4.32
C VAL A 91 -7.91 10.06 -2.93
N ARG A 92 -6.90 10.84 -2.54
CA ARG A 92 -6.32 10.74 -1.18
C ARG A 92 -7.36 10.94 -0.08
N ARG A 93 -8.25 11.93 -0.23
CA ARG A 93 -9.35 12.13 0.73
C ARG A 93 -10.32 10.95 0.77
N ALA A 94 -10.69 10.40 -0.38
CA ALA A 94 -11.56 9.24 -0.47
C ALA A 94 -10.92 8.00 0.19
N LEU A 95 -9.66 7.70 -0.11
CA LEU A 95 -8.91 6.59 0.49
C LEU A 95 -8.67 6.79 1.99
N HIS A 96 -8.48 8.02 2.46
CA HIS A 96 -8.36 8.30 3.89
C HIS A 96 -9.62 7.88 4.65
N GLY A 97 -10.82 8.20 4.14
CA GLY A 97 -12.07 7.71 4.72
C GLY A 97 -12.14 6.18 4.78
N LEU A 98 -11.70 5.51 3.71
CA LEU A 98 -11.63 4.05 3.69
C LEU A 98 -10.61 3.50 4.70
N GLN A 99 -9.43 4.11 4.82
CA GLN A 99 -8.42 3.73 5.80
C GLN A 99 -8.96 3.77 7.23
N LEU A 100 -9.67 4.85 7.60
CA LEU A 100 -10.31 4.99 8.91
C LEU A 100 -11.33 3.88 9.17
N ALA A 101 -12.08 3.44 8.16
CA ALA A 101 -13.07 2.37 8.28
C ALA A 101 -12.47 0.99 8.57
N PHE A 102 -11.15 0.79 8.35
CA PHE A 102 -10.47 -0.45 8.77
C PHE A 102 -10.30 -0.56 10.29
N ARG A 103 -10.39 0.55 11.03
CA ARG A 103 -10.27 0.57 12.48
C ARG A 103 -11.55 0.07 13.14
N ARG A 104 -11.58 -1.20 13.45
CA ARG A 104 -12.72 -1.89 14.09
C ARG A 104 -12.23 -2.99 15.03
N ALA A 105 -13.12 -3.48 15.90
CA ALA A 105 -12.82 -4.60 16.79
C ALA A 105 -12.40 -5.84 15.99
N PRO A 106 -11.47 -6.67 16.52
CA PRO A 106 -10.82 -6.55 17.81
C PRO A 106 -9.66 -5.55 17.85
N GLY A 107 -9.16 -5.07 16.70
CA GLY A 107 -8.08 -4.11 16.59
C GLY A 107 -7.53 -4.01 15.19
N LEU A 108 -6.58 -3.10 14.97
CA LEU A 108 -5.95 -2.82 13.68
C LEU A 108 -4.44 -2.77 13.81
N VAL A 109 -3.74 -3.42 12.88
CA VAL A 109 -2.32 -3.19 12.60
C VAL A 109 -2.24 -2.48 11.24
N ALA A 110 -1.74 -1.26 11.22
CA ALA A 110 -1.56 -0.48 10.01
C ALA A 110 -0.07 -0.32 9.68
N ASP A 111 0.29 -0.58 8.43
CA ASP A 111 1.68 -0.51 7.92
C ASP A 111 1.77 0.57 6.84
N GLY A 112 2.35 1.71 7.18
CA GLY A 112 2.50 2.83 6.27
C GLY A 112 3.33 3.95 6.88
N ARG A 113 3.68 4.95 6.07
CA ARG A 113 4.60 6.02 6.48
C ARG A 113 3.94 7.09 7.32
N ASP A 114 2.65 7.35 7.09
CA ASP A 114 1.83 8.38 7.73
C ASP A 114 0.75 7.82 8.68
N MET A 115 0.74 6.49 8.87
CA MET A 115 -0.29 5.83 9.68
C MET A 115 -0.35 6.34 11.12
N GLY A 116 0.79 6.48 11.77
CA GLY A 116 0.86 6.93 13.17
C GLY A 116 0.93 8.45 13.35
N SER A 117 1.20 9.21 12.30
CA SER A 117 1.30 10.68 12.37
C SER A 117 0.06 11.41 11.84
N VAL A 118 -0.61 10.85 10.82
CA VAL A 118 -1.72 11.51 10.12
C VAL A 118 -3.01 10.72 10.22
N VAL A 119 -3.01 9.42 9.88
CA VAL A 119 -4.25 8.65 9.76
C VAL A 119 -4.78 8.21 11.13
N PHE A 120 -3.89 7.71 12.00
CA PHE A 120 -4.23 7.26 13.36
C PHE A 120 -3.32 7.92 14.40
N PRO A 121 -3.40 9.26 14.58
CA PRO A 121 -2.53 9.97 15.51
C PRO A 121 -2.75 9.57 16.97
N ASP A 122 -3.86 8.94 17.27
CA ASP A 122 -4.27 8.42 18.58
C ASP A 122 -4.00 6.90 18.74
N ALA A 123 -3.22 6.28 17.83
CA ALA A 123 -2.87 4.87 17.95
C ALA A 123 -2.16 4.58 19.28
N ALA A 124 -2.59 3.49 19.96
CA ALA A 124 -2.05 3.09 21.27
C ALA A 124 -0.56 2.73 21.21
N LEU A 125 -0.10 2.19 20.08
CA LEU A 125 1.31 1.88 19.84
C LEU A 125 1.71 2.38 18.45
N LYS A 126 2.81 3.11 18.39
CA LYS A 126 3.42 3.57 17.14
C LYS A 126 4.86 3.09 17.10
N MET A 127 5.19 2.37 16.04
CA MET A 127 6.54 1.84 15.83
C MET A 127 7.11 2.43 14.55
N PHE A 128 8.28 3.01 14.63
CA PHE A 128 9.02 3.50 13.48
C PHE A 128 10.15 2.52 13.16
N LEU A 129 9.99 1.82 12.04
CA LEU A 129 10.99 0.85 11.56
C LEU A 129 11.95 1.55 10.62
N THR A 130 13.21 1.56 11.00
CA THR A 130 14.30 2.01 10.14
C THR A 130 15.07 0.81 9.60
N ALA A 131 15.44 0.87 8.35
CA ALA A 131 16.43 -0.04 7.79
C ALA A 131 17.35 0.77 6.89
N ASN A 132 18.60 0.37 6.83
CA ASN A 132 19.59 0.95 5.97
C ASN A 132 19.19 0.73 4.48
N ALA A 133 19.35 1.75 3.63
CA ALA A 133 18.97 1.71 2.22
C ALA A 133 19.62 0.53 1.47
N ALA A 134 20.85 0.15 1.83
CA ALA A 134 21.54 -0.99 1.25
C ALA A 134 20.83 -2.30 1.60
N GLU A 135 20.38 -2.49 2.83
CA GLU A 135 19.63 -3.68 3.25
C GLU A 135 18.27 -3.78 2.56
N HIS A 136 17.59 -2.64 2.39
CA HIS A 136 16.35 -2.56 1.61
C HIS A 136 16.56 -3.01 0.17
N THR A 137 17.59 -2.50 -0.48
CA THR A 137 17.94 -2.85 -1.87
C THR A 137 18.23 -4.34 -2.02
N VAL A 138 19.07 -4.89 -1.15
CA VAL A 138 19.43 -6.32 -1.16
C VAL A 138 18.18 -7.20 -0.94
N ARG A 139 17.34 -6.86 0.03
CA ARG A 139 16.10 -7.60 0.30
C ARG A 139 15.15 -7.56 -0.90
N ARG A 140 14.97 -6.40 -1.52
CA ARG A 140 14.11 -6.24 -2.70
C ARG A 140 14.66 -7.00 -3.89
N HIS A 141 15.96 -6.95 -4.12
CA HIS A 141 16.63 -7.71 -5.17
C HIS A 141 16.41 -9.21 -4.99
N LYS A 142 16.63 -9.75 -3.78
CA LYS A 142 16.36 -11.17 -3.48
C LYS A 142 14.90 -11.56 -3.75
N GLN A 143 13.94 -10.68 -3.39
CA GLN A 143 12.52 -10.91 -3.66
C GLN A 143 12.19 -10.95 -5.16
N LEU A 144 12.84 -10.12 -5.97
CA LEU A 144 12.62 -10.10 -7.43
C LEU A 144 13.24 -11.33 -8.08
N ILE A 145 14.48 -11.67 -7.72
CA ILE A 145 15.16 -12.86 -8.22
C ILE A 145 14.37 -14.14 -7.89
N SER A 146 13.87 -14.28 -6.65
CA SER A 146 13.06 -15.45 -6.26
C SER A 146 11.76 -15.59 -7.05
N LYS A 147 11.34 -14.52 -7.72
CA LYS A 147 10.17 -14.46 -8.61
C LYS A 147 10.52 -14.55 -10.10
N GLY A 148 11.79 -14.81 -10.43
CA GLY A 148 12.26 -14.90 -11.81
C GLY A 148 12.34 -13.52 -12.53
N ILE A 149 12.26 -12.41 -11.78
CA ILE A 149 12.36 -11.07 -12.35
C ILE A 149 13.81 -10.63 -12.28
N SER A 150 14.44 -10.48 -13.46
CA SER A 150 15.79 -9.91 -13.57
C SER A 150 15.74 -8.42 -13.31
N SER A 151 16.49 -7.96 -12.32
CA SER A 151 16.61 -6.53 -11.99
C SER A 151 18.04 -6.23 -11.54
N SER A 152 18.59 -5.11 -12.01
CA SER A 152 19.88 -4.62 -11.55
C SER A 152 19.76 -4.04 -10.14
N ILE A 153 20.73 -4.35 -9.27
CA ILE A 153 20.81 -3.76 -7.93
C ILE A 153 20.92 -2.23 -8.01
N ASP A 154 21.67 -1.71 -8.98
CA ASP A 154 21.87 -0.27 -9.14
C ASP A 154 20.58 0.45 -9.55
N THR A 155 19.81 -0.13 -10.47
CA THR A 155 18.49 0.39 -10.85
C THR A 155 17.53 0.40 -9.66
N LEU A 156 17.47 -0.71 -8.93
CA LEU A 156 16.62 -0.81 -7.73
C LEU A 156 17.01 0.20 -6.65
N ARG A 157 18.29 0.42 -6.46
CA ARG A 157 18.80 1.41 -5.51
C ARG A 157 18.38 2.81 -5.91
N ALA A 158 18.59 3.19 -7.19
CA ALA A 158 18.18 4.48 -7.71
C ALA A 158 16.67 4.72 -7.57
N ASP A 159 15.84 3.72 -7.86
CA ASP A 159 14.38 3.80 -7.74
C ASP A 159 13.94 3.97 -6.27
N LEU A 160 14.59 3.25 -5.34
CA LEU A 160 14.32 3.38 -3.91
C LEU A 160 14.73 4.75 -3.38
N GLU A 161 15.91 5.24 -3.73
CA GLU A 161 16.40 6.57 -3.34
C GLU A 161 15.50 7.68 -3.90
N ALA A 162 15.08 7.58 -5.16
CA ALA A 162 14.15 8.53 -5.78
C ALA A 162 12.77 8.50 -5.14
N ARG A 163 12.31 7.34 -4.68
CA ARG A 163 11.06 7.20 -3.95
C ARG A 163 11.16 7.81 -2.56
N ASP A 164 12.22 7.50 -1.83
CA ASP A 164 12.45 8.03 -0.47
C ASP A 164 12.59 9.55 -0.49
N GLU A 165 13.22 10.12 -1.52
CA GLU A 165 13.30 11.57 -1.69
C GLU A 165 11.93 12.20 -1.98
N ARG A 166 11.12 11.59 -2.88
CA ARG A 166 9.74 12.07 -3.11
C ARG A 166 8.90 12.02 -1.83
N ASP A 167 9.07 10.98 -1.02
CA ASP A 167 8.31 10.84 0.22
C ASP A 167 8.76 11.86 1.26
N ARG A 168 10.07 12.15 1.34
CA ARG A 168 10.64 13.15 2.26
C ARG A 168 10.24 14.59 1.91
N THR A 169 10.05 14.88 0.63
CA THR A 169 9.74 16.23 0.13
C THR A 169 8.24 16.49 -0.01
N ARG A 170 7.38 15.55 0.37
CA ARG A 170 5.94 15.75 0.34
C ARG A 170 5.50 16.85 1.30
N ALA A 171 4.54 17.68 0.86
CA ALA A 171 3.95 18.73 1.71
C ALA A 171 3.13 18.15 2.89
N VAL A 172 2.66 16.91 2.80
CA VAL A 172 1.90 16.22 3.84
C VAL A 172 2.57 14.89 4.15
N ALA A 173 2.87 14.66 5.41
CA ALA A 173 3.55 13.47 5.93
C ALA A 173 4.91 13.20 5.24
N PRO A 174 5.87 14.12 5.33
CA PRO A 174 7.22 13.93 4.83
C PRO A 174 7.93 12.78 5.54
#